data_1ee693b392846576beff74d70a8d859d
#
_entry.id   1ee693b392846576beff74d70a8d859d
#
_cell.length_a   1.000
_cell.length_b   1.000
_cell.length_c   1.000
_cell.angle_alpha   90.00
_cell.angle_beta   90.00
_cell.angle_gamma   90.00
#
_symmetry.space_group_name_H-M   'P 1'
#
loop_
_entity.id
_entity.type
_entity.pdbx_description
1 polymer ?
#
loop_
_entity_poly.entity_id
_entity_poly.type
_entity_poly.pdbx_seq_one_letter_code
_entity_poly.pdbx_strand_id
1 'polypeptide(L)'
;IAEWILNGRPEFDLWSIDRRRYKEYATTKYTVDKAVEVYQNEYAMGFPFEERPAGRPAYVSPLYELLKKKGAAYGARGGWERPTYFDPKNEITDHALSFFRRNGWRKVVAKEVHAARNGVALLDLPGFTKIEVKGSGAAAYLDNLLCTKLPKVGRISLVYALLPDGKVLSEFTVVRIAE
;
A
#
# COMPACT_ATOMS: atom_id res chain seq x y z
N ILE A 1 15.52 -7.33 -23.23
CA ILE A 1 14.40 -6.56 -23.83
C ILE A 1 14.19 -7.01 -25.29
N ALA A 2 15.22 -7.09 -26.12
CA ALA A 2 15.08 -7.51 -27.53
C ALA A 2 14.37 -8.86 -27.67
N GLU A 3 14.78 -9.87 -26.92
CA GLU A 3 14.15 -11.18 -26.89
C GLU A 3 12.70 -11.12 -26.38
N TRP A 4 12.43 -10.27 -25.41
CA TRP A 4 11.04 -10.04 -24.94
C TRP A 4 10.15 -9.49 -26.05
N ILE A 5 10.68 -8.55 -26.83
CA ILE A 5 9.95 -7.98 -27.99
C ILE A 5 9.70 -9.06 -29.06
N LEU A 6 10.72 -9.86 -29.36
CA LEU A 6 10.66 -10.90 -30.40
C LEU A 6 9.77 -12.09 -30.00
N ASN A 7 9.90 -12.55 -28.76
CA ASN A 7 9.31 -13.79 -28.28
C ASN A 7 8.04 -13.59 -27.43
N GLY A 8 7.64 -12.34 -27.17
CA GLY A 8 6.49 -11.99 -26.32
C GLY A 8 6.68 -12.31 -24.83
N ARG A 9 7.83 -12.86 -24.44
CA ARG A 9 8.19 -13.17 -23.04
C ARG A 9 9.70 -13.02 -22.84
N PRO A 10 10.15 -12.60 -21.64
CA PRO A 10 11.56 -12.58 -21.30
C PRO A 10 12.06 -13.99 -20.98
N GLU A 11 13.36 -14.25 -21.17
CA GLU A 11 14.02 -15.50 -20.74
C GLU A 11 14.27 -15.52 -19.23
N PHE A 12 14.48 -14.35 -18.63
CA PHE A 12 14.72 -14.19 -17.19
C PHE A 12 13.51 -13.59 -16.50
N ASP A 13 13.44 -13.74 -15.18
CA ASP A 13 12.47 -13.04 -14.36
C ASP A 13 12.75 -11.53 -14.34
N LEU A 14 11.97 -10.80 -15.12
CA LEU A 14 11.98 -9.33 -15.19
C LEU A 14 10.80 -8.69 -14.47
N TRP A 15 10.10 -9.41 -13.58
CA TRP A 15 8.91 -8.90 -12.90
C TRP A 15 9.17 -7.57 -12.17
N SER A 16 10.36 -7.40 -11.60
CA SER A 16 10.73 -6.17 -10.88
C SER A 16 10.67 -4.89 -11.74
N ILE A 17 10.84 -5.02 -13.06
CA ILE A 17 10.78 -3.91 -14.03
C ILE A 17 9.59 -4.01 -14.99
N ASP A 18 8.75 -5.03 -14.84
CA ASP A 18 7.55 -5.19 -15.66
C ASP A 18 6.45 -4.24 -15.16
N ARG A 19 5.95 -3.35 -16.04
CA ARG A 19 4.90 -2.41 -15.69
C ARG A 19 3.58 -3.10 -15.28
N ARG A 20 3.32 -4.33 -15.71
CA ARG A 20 2.12 -5.10 -15.36
C ARG A 20 1.99 -5.34 -13.84
N ARG A 21 3.11 -5.28 -13.12
CA ARG A 21 3.11 -5.34 -11.64
C ARG A 21 2.31 -4.21 -10.98
N TYR A 22 2.16 -3.09 -11.66
CA TYR A 22 1.42 -1.93 -11.15
C TYR A 22 -0.08 -1.96 -11.46
N LYS A 23 -0.56 -3.02 -12.13
CA LYS A 23 -1.98 -3.22 -12.49
C LYS A 23 -2.55 -2.11 -13.40
N GLU A 24 -3.87 -1.97 -13.38
CA GLU A 24 -4.59 -1.10 -14.32
C GLU A 24 -4.36 0.39 -14.10
N TYR A 25 -3.96 0.82 -12.89
CA TYR A 25 -3.73 2.25 -12.65
C TYR A 25 -2.50 2.80 -13.38
N ALA A 26 -1.55 1.94 -13.76
CA ALA A 26 -0.38 2.34 -14.53
C ALA A 26 -0.72 2.57 -16.01
N THR A 27 -1.68 3.44 -16.27
CA THR A 27 -2.04 3.90 -17.61
C THR A 27 -0.91 4.68 -18.26
N THR A 28 -0.98 4.90 -19.57
CA THR A 28 -0.02 5.74 -20.27
C THR A 28 0.03 7.14 -19.66
N LYS A 29 -1.13 7.73 -19.36
CA LYS A 29 -1.19 9.05 -18.71
C LYS A 29 -0.48 9.05 -17.36
N TYR A 30 -0.77 8.09 -16.49
CA TYR A 30 -0.09 7.96 -15.19
C TYR A 30 1.42 7.86 -15.35
N THR A 31 1.88 7.02 -16.28
CA THR A 31 3.31 6.79 -16.51
C THR A 31 4.00 8.07 -17.03
N VAL A 32 3.37 8.81 -17.93
CA VAL A 32 3.90 10.07 -18.43
C VAL A 32 3.94 11.13 -17.32
N ASP A 33 2.85 11.31 -16.58
CA ASP A 33 2.79 12.27 -15.47
C ASP A 33 3.90 11.98 -14.43
N LYS A 34 4.12 10.71 -14.10
CA LYS A 34 5.19 10.28 -13.19
C LYS A 34 6.59 10.49 -13.76
N ALA A 35 6.79 10.21 -15.05
CA ALA A 35 8.06 10.42 -15.71
C ALA A 35 8.44 11.92 -15.72
N VAL A 36 7.49 12.78 -16.04
CA VAL A 36 7.69 14.25 -16.00
C VAL A 36 8.05 14.71 -14.59
N GLU A 37 7.29 14.28 -13.57
CA GLU A 37 7.56 14.63 -12.17
C GLU A 37 8.94 14.16 -11.70
N VAL A 38 9.33 12.94 -12.06
CA VAL A 38 10.66 12.40 -11.73
C VAL A 38 11.76 13.21 -12.40
N TYR A 39 11.60 13.52 -13.68
CA TYR A 39 12.58 14.29 -14.43
C TYR A 39 12.72 15.73 -13.90
N GLN A 40 11.62 16.38 -13.54
CA GLN A 40 11.63 17.72 -12.94
C GLN A 40 12.36 17.75 -11.58
N ASN A 41 12.41 16.62 -10.89
CA ASN A 41 13.02 16.48 -9.56
C ASN A 41 14.30 15.63 -9.57
N GLU A 42 14.90 15.40 -10.74
CA GLU A 42 16.04 14.49 -10.90
C GLU A 42 17.24 14.89 -10.01
N TYR A 43 17.49 16.17 -9.87
CA TYR A 43 18.57 16.71 -9.04
C TYR A 43 18.11 17.16 -7.64
N ALA A 44 16.84 17.01 -7.33
CA ALA A 44 16.34 17.37 -6.01
C ALA A 44 16.69 16.29 -5.00
N MET A 45 17.15 16.71 -3.81
CA MET A 45 17.36 15.78 -2.72
C MET A 45 16.01 15.25 -2.22
N GLY A 46 15.75 13.97 -2.42
CA GLY A 46 14.57 13.28 -1.90
C GLY A 46 14.68 13.05 -0.40
N PHE A 47 13.67 13.47 0.35
CA PHE A 47 13.57 13.19 1.78
C PHE A 47 12.68 11.97 2.05
N PRO A 48 12.92 11.21 3.12
CA PRO A 48 12.01 10.14 3.53
C PRO A 48 10.58 10.66 3.71
N PHE A 49 9.60 9.86 3.22
CA PHE A 49 8.17 10.17 3.27
C PHE A 49 7.71 11.37 2.43
N GLU A 50 8.50 11.79 1.48
CA GLU A 50 8.06 12.76 0.48
C GLU A 50 6.93 12.15 -0.36
N GLU A 51 5.82 12.87 -0.46
CA GLU A 51 4.68 12.46 -1.28
C GLU A 51 4.68 13.24 -2.59
N ARG A 52 4.68 12.52 -3.70
CA ARG A 52 4.71 13.12 -5.04
C ARG A 52 3.32 13.09 -5.66
N PRO A 53 2.77 14.26 -6.09
CA PRO A 53 1.37 14.38 -6.48
C PRO A 53 1.03 13.87 -7.87
N ALA A 54 1.97 13.77 -8.80
CA ALA A 54 1.66 13.39 -10.17
C ALA A 54 0.97 12.03 -10.27
N GLY A 55 -0.01 11.91 -11.15
CA GLY A 55 -0.79 10.68 -11.38
C GLY A 55 -1.72 10.28 -10.24
N ARG A 56 -1.93 11.12 -9.24
CA ARG A 56 -2.83 10.86 -8.10
C ARG A 56 -4.18 11.55 -8.28
N PRO A 57 -5.27 10.98 -7.69
CA PRO A 57 -5.34 9.65 -7.07
C PRO A 57 -5.33 8.52 -8.10
N ALA A 58 -4.68 7.38 -7.80
CA ALA A 58 -4.72 6.19 -8.64
C ALA A 58 -5.80 5.20 -8.18
N TYR A 59 -5.74 4.78 -6.92
CA TYR A 59 -6.78 3.99 -6.26
C TYR A 59 -7.29 4.69 -5.02
N VAL A 60 -8.60 4.63 -4.81
CA VAL A 60 -9.26 5.21 -3.65
C VAL A 60 -10.16 4.18 -2.95
N SER A 61 -10.29 4.29 -1.63
CA SER A 61 -11.26 3.51 -0.88
C SER A 61 -12.68 4.07 -1.06
N PRO A 62 -13.73 3.30 -0.77
CA PRO A 62 -15.10 3.82 -0.74
C PRO A 62 -15.30 4.99 0.25
N LEU A 63 -14.41 5.13 1.24
CA LEU A 63 -14.47 6.19 2.23
C LEU A 63 -13.72 7.47 1.82
N TYR A 64 -13.01 7.46 0.70
CA TYR A 64 -12.10 8.53 0.29
C TYR A 64 -12.75 9.91 0.33
N GLU A 65 -13.87 10.10 -0.36
CA GLU A 65 -14.55 11.40 -0.43
C GLU A 65 -15.12 11.85 0.93
N LEU A 66 -15.61 10.90 1.74
CA LEU A 66 -16.08 11.18 3.08
C LEU A 66 -14.95 11.67 3.99
N LEU A 67 -13.82 10.97 3.96
CA LEU A 67 -12.66 11.31 4.78
C LEU A 67 -12.00 12.60 4.31
N LYS A 68 -11.95 12.84 2.99
CA LYS A 68 -11.48 14.10 2.42
C LYS A 68 -12.30 15.31 2.91
N LYS A 69 -13.62 15.17 2.94
CA LYS A 69 -14.51 16.20 3.53
C LYS A 69 -14.28 16.41 5.03
N LYS A 70 -13.73 15.42 5.72
CA LYS A 70 -13.33 15.51 7.13
C LYS A 70 -11.92 16.08 7.33
N GLY A 71 -11.26 16.50 6.26
CA GLY A 71 -9.92 17.09 6.30
C GLY A 71 -8.78 16.07 6.26
N ALA A 72 -9.00 14.87 5.74
CA ALA A 72 -7.94 13.90 5.58
C ALA A 72 -6.87 14.39 4.61
N ALA A 73 -5.62 14.40 5.07
CA ALA A 73 -4.44 14.48 4.21
C ALA A 73 -4.03 13.07 3.78
N TYR A 74 -3.66 12.91 2.51
CA TYR A 74 -3.42 11.60 1.92
C TYR A 74 -1.95 11.40 1.52
N GLY A 75 -1.45 10.21 1.79
CA GLY A 75 -0.24 9.66 1.19
C GLY A 75 -0.58 8.47 0.29
N ALA A 76 0.31 8.13 -0.65
CA ALA A 76 0.11 7.00 -1.56
C ALA A 76 0.92 5.77 -1.12
N ARG A 77 0.31 4.60 -1.15
CA ARG A 77 0.97 3.31 -0.91
C ARG A 77 0.45 2.26 -1.89
N GLY A 78 1.33 1.74 -2.75
CA GLY A 78 0.96 0.74 -3.76
C GLY A 78 -0.15 1.22 -4.71
N GLY A 79 -0.20 2.52 -5.00
CA GLY A 79 -1.23 3.15 -5.82
C GLY A 79 -2.50 3.55 -5.06
N TRP A 80 -2.66 3.13 -3.79
CA TRP A 80 -3.80 3.49 -2.96
C TRP A 80 -3.59 4.79 -2.20
N GLU A 81 -4.59 5.65 -2.22
CA GLU A 81 -4.67 6.80 -1.32
C GLU A 81 -4.96 6.33 0.11
N ARG A 82 -4.11 6.71 1.05
CA ARG A 82 -4.24 6.35 2.45
C ARG A 82 -4.22 7.61 3.31
N PRO A 83 -5.21 7.81 4.20
CA PRO A 83 -5.18 8.91 5.16
C PRO A 83 -3.92 8.83 6.01
N THR A 84 -3.22 9.94 6.14
CA THR A 84 -2.03 10.08 6.99
C THR A 84 -2.36 10.80 8.29
N TYR A 85 -3.19 11.82 8.24
CA TYR A 85 -3.72 12.57 9.38
C TYR A 85 -4.95 13.39 8.94
N PHE A 86 -5.66 13.99 9.88
CA PHE A 86 -6.83 14.82 9.62
C PHE A 86 -6.61 16.27 10.06
N ASP A 87 -6.74 17.20 9.13
CA ASP A 87 -6.67 18.65 9.37
C ASP A 87 -7.94 19.36 8.91
N PRO A 88 -9.05 19.22 9.66
CA PRO A 88 -10.35 19.75 9.25
C PRO A 88 -10.40 21.28 9.16
N LYS A 89 -9.44 21.96 9.76
CA LYS A 89 -9.35 23.43 9.74
C LYS A 89 -8.37 23.96 8.72
N ASN A 90 -7.66 23.05 8.01
CA ASN A 90 -6.62 23.40 7.05
C ASN A 90 -5.54 24.34 7.64
N GLU A 91 -5.13 24.06 8.88
CA GLU A 91 -4.16 24.86 9.62
C GLU A 91 -2.71 24.48 9.26
N ILE A 92 -2.52 23.32 8.62
CA ILE A 92 -1.20 22.79 8.27
C ILE A 92 -0.83 23.28 6.87
N THR A 93 0.13 24.18 6.80
CA THR A 93 0.67 24.73 5.55
C THR A 93 1.86 23.93 5.01
N ASP A 94 2.59 23.23 5.89
CA ASP A 94 3.71 22.36 5.52
C ASP A 94 3.31 20.90 5.73
N HIS A 95 2.92 20.25 4.64
CA HIS A 95 2.49 18.85 4.62
C HIS A 95 3.65 17.85 4.51
N ALA A 96 4.89 18.33 4.42
CA ALA A 96 6.06 17.46 4.37
C ALA A 96 6.22 16.68 5.69
N LEU A 97 6.25 15.35 5.59
CA LEU A 97 6.52 14.46 6.71
C LEU A 97 8.04 14.43 6.96
N SER A 98 8.57 15.45 7.63
CA SER A 98 10.00 15.56 7.92
C SER A 98 10.31 15.11 9.34
N PHE A 99 11.39 14.34 9.51
CA PHE A 99 11.94 14.00 10.85
C PHE A 99 12.61 15.18 11.54
N PHE A 100 13.14 16.10 10.76
CA PHE A 100 13.97 17.20 11.28
C PHE A 100 13.17 18.43 11.70
N ARG A 101 11.95 18.55 11.22
CA ARG A 101 11.06 19.67 11.56
C ARG A 101 9.86 19.19 12.36
N ARG A 102 9.53 19.93 13.41
CA ARG A 102 8.28 19.72 14.17
C ARG A 102 7.13 20.40 13.44
N ASN A 103 6.69 19.83 12.33
CA ASN A 103 5.62 20.34 11.52
C ASN A 103 4.26 20.25 12.23
N GLY A 104 3.29 21.02 11.75
CA GLY A 104 1.94 21.10 12.34
C GLY A 104 1.23 19.76 12.46
N TRP A 105 1.48 18.83 11.52
CA TRP A 105 0.91 17.48 11.55
C TRP A 105 1.17 16.70 12.85
N ARG A 106 2.30 16.93 13.53
CA ARG A 106 2.62 16.24 14.80
C ARG A 106 1.62 16.52 15.91
N LYS A 107 1.12 17.77 15.99
CA LYS A 107 0.09 18.14 16.97
C LYS A 107 -1.24 17.45 16.69
N VAL A 108 -1.58 17.33 15.41
CA VAL A 108 -2.80 16.67 14.97
C VAL A 108 -2.73 15.17 15.25
N VAL A 109 -1.64 14.52 14.81
CA VAL A 109 -1.41 13.09 15.05
C VAL A 109 -1.36 12.77 16.54
N ALA A 110 -0.77 13.64 17.36
CA ALA A 110 -0.77 13.45 18.82
C ALA A 110 -2.20 13.43 19.41
N LYS A 111 -3.11 14.26 18.91
CA LYS A 111 -4.53 14.25 19.30
C LYS A 111 -5.23 12.97 18.84
N GLU A 112 -4.98 12.54 17.61
CA GLU A 112 -5.54 11.29 17.07
C GLU A 112 -5.06 10.08 17.86
N VAL A 113 -3.78 9.99 18.19
CA VAL A 113 -3.21 8.92 19.03
C VAL A 113 -3.83 8.94 20.43
N HIS A 114 -3.99 10.13 21.02
CA HIS A 114 -4.65 10.25 22.32
C HIS A 114 -6.10 9.75 22.27
N ALA A 115 -6.85 10.16 21.25
CA ALA A 115 -8.22 9.71 21.05
C ALA A 115 -8.32 8.18 20.84
N ALA A 116 -7.42 7.62 20.03
CA ALA A 116 -7.38 6.17 19.78
C ALA A 116 -7.04 5.35 21.05
N ARG A 117 -6.17 5.89 21.92
CA ARG A 117 -5.77 5.22 23.17
C ARG A 117 -6.83 5.30 24.26
N ASN A 118 -7.65 6.33 24.27
CA ASN A 118 -8.62 6.59 25.34
C ASN A 118 -10.07 6.42 24.88
N GLY A 119 -10.30 6.02 23.64
CA GLY A 119 -11.63 5.84 23.06
C GLY A 119 -11.63 4.81 21.95
N VAL A 120 -12.43 5.06 20.91
CA VAL A 120 -12.56 4.20 19.73
C VAL A 120 -12.03 4.92 18.51
N ALA A 121 -11.23 4.23 17.72
CA ALA A 121 -10.73 4.73 16.44
C ALA A 121 -11.14 3.81 15.28
N LEU A 122 -11.43 4.42 14.12
CA LEU A 122 -11.64 3.72 12.86
C LEU A 122 -10.53 4.13 11.91
N LEU A 123 -9.81 3.15 11.37
CA LEU A 123 -8.71 3.38 10.42
C LEU A 123 -9.08 2.82 9.05
N ASP A 124 -8.93 3.64 8.02
CA ASP A 124 -9.04 3.22 6.62
C ASP A 124 -7.68 2.75 6.10
N LEU A 125 -7.53 1.45 5.89
CA LEU A 125 -6.28 0.80 5.44
C LEU A 125 -6.50 0.06 4.11
N PRO A 126 -6.74 0.77 2.99
CA PRO A 126 -7.12 0.14 1.73
C PRO A 126 -5.97 -0.57 1.02
N GLY A 127 -4.72 -0.22 1.32
CA GLY A 127 -3.53 -0.61 0.57
C GLY A 127 -3.13 -2.09 0.64
N PHE A 128 -3.79 -2.91 1.45
CA PHE A 128 -3.53 -4.35 1.50
C PHE A 128 -4.26 -5.07 0.37
N THR A 129 -3.58 -5.98 -0.33
CA THR A 129 -4.20 -6.89 -1.30
C THR A 129 -5.09 -7.88 -0.55
N LYS A 130 -6.31 -8.09 -1.05
CA LYS A 130 -7.25 -9.10 -0.54
C LYS A 130 -7.32 -10.21 -1.58
N ILE A 131 -7.03 -11.43 -1.14
CA ILE A 131 -7.04 -12.63 -1.98
C ILE A 131 -8.00 -13.62 -1.36
N GLU A 132 -8.94 -14.12 -2.12
CA GLU A 132 -9.85 -15.17 -1.71
C GLU A 132 -9.43 -16.49 -2.36
N VAL A 133 -9.21 -17.52 -1.54
CA VAL A 133 -8.85 -18.86 -1.99
C VAL A 133 -10.02 -19.79 -1.68
N LYS A 134 -10.59 -20.40 -2.72
CA LYS A 134 -11.78 -21.26 -2.65
C LYS A 134 -11.56 -22.62 -3.32
N GLY A 135 -12.29 -23.59 -2.88
CA GLY A 135 -12.31 -24.96 -3.46
C GLY A 135 -11.94 -26.02 -2.44
N SER A 136 -12.23 -27.26 -2.73
CA SER A 136 -11.98 -28.43 -1.86
C SER A 136 -10.49 -28.62 -1.48
N GLY A 137 -9.58 -28.12 -2.34
CA GLY A 137 -8.14 -28.15 -2.08
C GLY A 137 -7.56 -26.88 -1.43
N ALA A 138 -8.37 -25.86 -1.12
CA ALA A 138 -7.88 -24.55 -0.66
C ALA A 138 -7.08 -24.64 0.63
N ALA A 139 -7.58 -25.36 1.61
CA ALA A 139 -6.90 -25.54 2.89
C ALA A 139 -5.58 -26.31 2.73
N ALA A 140 -5.57 -27.39 1.98
CA ALA A 140 -4.36 -28.19 1.73
C ALA A 140 -3.30 -27.37 0.93
N TYR A 141 -3.72 -26.57 -0.04
CA TYR A 141 -2.84 -25.69 -0.78
C TYR A 141 -2.17 -24.66 0.13
N LEU A 142 -2.96 -23.99 0.95
CA LEU A 142 -2.43 -22.98 1.88
C LEU A 142 -1.56 -23.59 2.98
N ASP A 143 -1.90 -24.77 3.49
CA ASP A 143 -1.10 -25.47 4.50
C ASP A 143 0.27 -25.91 3.96
N ASN A 144 0.35 -26.22 2.65
CA ASN A 144 1.61 -26.52 1.98
C ASN A 144 2.44 -25.25 1.64
N LEU A 145 1.77 -24.13 1.36
CA LEU A 145 2.44 -22.87 0.99
C LEU A 145 2.99 -22.12 2.19
N LEU A 146 2.27 -22.16 3.31
CA LEU A 146 2.54 -21.37 4.49
C LEU A 146 3.33 -22.15 5.53
N CYS A 147 4.28 -21.53 6.19
CA CYS A 147 5.09 -22.16 7.22
C CYS A 147 4.42 -22.22 8.60
N THR A 148 3.18 -21.77 8.72
CA THR A 148 2.39 -21.72 9.94
C THR A 148 1.08 -22.46 9.72
N LYS A 149 0.62 -23.21 10.74
CA LYS A 149 -0.69 -23.89 10.68
C LYS A 149 -1.82 -22.90 10.41
N LEU A 150 -2.74 -23.30 9.56
CA LEU A 150 -3.92 -22.49 9.27
C LEU A 150 -4.77 -22.26 10.52
N PRO A 151 -5.39 -21.10 10.67
CA PRO A 151 -6.31 -20.84 11.77
C PRO A 151 -7.54 -21.75 11.68
N LYS A 152 -8.19 -21.98 12.81
CA LYS A 152 -9.51 -22.63 12.85
C LYS A 152 -10.54 -21.75 12.12
N VAL A 153 -11.64 -22.34 11.64
CA VAL A 153 -12.76 -21.59 11.06
C VAL A 153 -13.22 -20.49 12.03
N GLY A 154 -13.48 -19.30 11.48
CA GLY A 154 -13.84 -18.10 12.23
C GLY A 154 -12.66 -17.42 12.97
N ARG A 155 -11.43 -17.87 12.73
CA ARG A 155 -10.23 -17.28 13.35
C ARG A 155 -9.32 -16.64 12.30
N ILE A 156 -8.42 -15.79 12.79
CA ILE A 156 -7.42 -15.06 12.04
C ILE A 156 -6.03 -15.39 12.58
N SER A 157 -5.04 -15.46 11.71
CA SER A 157 -3.63 -15.66 12.06
C SER A 157 -2.71 -14.89 11.14
N LEU A 158 -1.62 -14.37 11.68
CA LEU A 158 -0.48 -13.89 10.91
C LEU A 158 0.37 -15.08 10.51
N VAL A 159 0.71 -15.18 9.24
CA VAL A 159 1.43 -16.31 8.66
C VAL A 159 2.48 -15.84 7.65
N TYR A 160 3.46 -16.70 7.38
CA TYR A 160 4.56 -16.41 6.47
C TYR A 160 4.65 -17.47 5.39
N ALA A 161 4.99 -17.05 4.17
CA ALA A 161 5.56 -17.91 3.15
C ALA A 161 7.08 -17.70 3.13
N LEU A 162 7.83 -18.76 3.02
CA LEU A 162 9.29 -18.74 3.02
C LEU A 162 9.85 -19.21 1.68
N LEU A 163 11.03 -18.74 1.36
CA LEU A 163 11.87 -19.30 0.30
C LEU A 163 12.54 -20.61 0.79
N PRO A 164 13.03 -21.47 -0.12
CA PRO A 164 13.70 -22.71 0.27
C PRO A 164 14.93 -22.54 1.19
N ASP A 165 15.56 -21.36 1.15
CA ASP A 165 16.67 -20.98 2.02
C ASP A 165 16.22 -20.39 3.38
N GLY A 166 14.93 -20.41 3.67
CA GLY A 166 14.35 -19.97 4.94
C GLY A 166 14.10 -18.47 5.04
N LYS A 167 14.39 -17.69 4.00
CA LYS A 167 14.07 -16.25 3.99
C LYS A 167 12.58 -16.01 3.81
N VAL A 168 12.08 -14.93 4.41
CA VAL A 168 10.68 -14.53 4.25
C VAL A 168 10.42 -14.08 2.82
N LEU A 169 9.56 -14.81 2.11
CA LEU A 169 9.05 -14.43 0.80
C LEU A 169 7.93 -13.40 0.95
N SER A 170 6.97 -13.67 1.83
CA SER A 170 5.84 -12.77 2.08
C SER A 170 5.19 -13.05 3.43
N GLU A 171 4.50 -12.03 3.96
CA GLU A 171 3.70 -12.09 5.17
C GLU A 171 2.23 -11.92 4.79
N PHE A 172 1.36 -12.70 5.41
CA PHE A 172 -0.08 -12.66 5.18
C PHE A 172 -0.84 -12.66 6.49
N THR A 173 -2.02 -12.04 6.44
CA THR A 173 -3.05 -12.25 7.44
C THR A 173 -4.10 -13.17 6.85
N VAL A 174 -4.20 -14.39 7.37
CA VAL A 174 -5.17 -15.39 6.90
C VAL A 174 -6.39 -15.39 7.80
N VAL A 175 -7.56 -15.23 7.19
CA VAL A 175 -8.86 -15.39 7.83
C VAL A 175 -9.50 -16.64 7.24
N ARG A 176 -9.81 -17.64 8.05
CA ARG A 176 -10.53 -18.84 7.62
C ARG A 176 -12.02 -18.64 7.84
N ILE A 177 -12.76 -18.46 6.76
CA ILE A 177 -14.20 -18.14 6.79
C ILE A 177 -15.02 -19.43 6.86
N ALA A 178 -14.58 -20.49 6.15
CA ALA A 178 -15.28 -21.78 6.07
C ALA A 178 -14.28 -22.95 6.00
N GLU A 179 -14.79 -24.17 5.95
CA GLU A 179 -14.02 -25.41 5.80
C GLU A 179 -13.31 -25.48 4.42
#